data_18456bdc5afb34b4e5fa659fdc287459
#
_entry.id   18456bdc5afb34b4e5fa659fdc287459
#
_cell.length_a   1.000
_cell.length_b   1.000
_cell.length_c   1.000
_cell.angle_alpha   90.00
_cell.angle_beta   90.00
_cell.angle_gamma   90.00
#
_symmetry.space_group_name_H-M   'P 1'
#
loop_
_entity.id
_entity.type
_entity.pdbx_description
1 polymer ?
#
loop_
_entity_poly.entity_id
_entity_poly.type
_entity_poly.pdbx_seq_one_letter_code
_entity_poly.pdbx_strand_id
1 'polypeptide(L)'
;METERRISTGIDGLDEAIDYLRPGDTVVWQCEHISDYMYVATRFVTNVARKGDRIVYIRFADHEEIMDTAALRERGANVEKYELDPRVGFETFAVQVHRIIDKEPLGTFFVFYCLSDLQKYWFSDLMISNFFLLINPFLIRRQAVAYQPIDYEKHTYETMSRIRR
;
A
#
# COMPACT_ATOMS: atom_id res chain seq x y z
N MET A 1 2.54 29.71 7.78
CA MET A 1 2.92 28.32 8.10
C MET A 1 1.75 27.44 7.67
N GLU A 2 1.91 26.70 6.59
CA GLU A 2 0.90 25.68 6.24
C GLU A 2 0.90 24.63 7.34
N THR A 3 -0.24 24.44 7.97
CA THR A 3 -0.40 23.37 8.95
C THR A 3 -0.32 22.05 8.18
N GLU A 4 0.71 21.26 8.45
CA GLU A 4 0.91 19.95 7.81
C GLU A 4 -0.34 19.08 7.96
N ARG A 5 -0.85 18.56 6.86
CA ARG A 5 -2.09 17.76 6.84
C ARG A 5 -1.90 16.51 7.70
N ARG A 6 -2.77 16.31 8.67
CA ARG A 6 -2.87 15.09 9.48
C ARG A 6 -3.91 14.16 8.88
N ILE A 7 -3.54 12.90 8.73
CA ILE A 7 -4.37 11.88 8.10
C ILE A 7 -4.62 10.76 9.10
N SER A 8 -5.89 10.50 9.40
CA SER A 8 -6.27 9.44 10.32
C SER A 8 -6.14 8.06 9.67
N THR A 9 -5.67 7.10 10.45
CA THR A 9 -5.68 5.68 10.08
C THR A 9 -7.09 5.06 10.14
N GLY A 10 -8.06 5.78 10.71
CA GLY A 10 -9.39 5.26 11.04
C GLY A 10 -9.42 4.46 12.34
N ILE A 11 -8.36 4.47 13.12
CA ILE A 11 -8.23 3.80 14.41
C ILE A 11 -7.66 4.79 15.43
N ASP A 12 -8.49 5.28 16.32
CA ASP A 12 -8.15 6.38 17.25
C ASP A 12 -6.89 6.10 18.08
N GLY A 13 -6.79 4.92 18.68
CA GLY A 13 -5.62 4.55 19.47
C GLY A 13 -4.32 4.49 18.67
N LEU A 14 -4.39 4.13 17.40
CA LEU A 14 -3.23 4.16 16.51
C LEU A 14 -2.86 5.60 16.14
N ASP A 15 -3.85 6.42 15.82
CA ASP A 15 -3.64 7.84 15.52
C ASP A 15 -2.95 8.58 16.66
N GLU A 16 -3.37 8.32 17.90
CA GLU A 16 -2.71 8.86 19.09
C GLU A 16 -1.26 8.38 19.24
N ALA A 17 -1.02 7.09 18.99
CA ALA A 17 0.29 6.48 19.15
C ALA A 17 1.33 7.00 18.16
N ILE A 18 0.93 7.29 16.92
CA ILE A 18 1.83 7.74 15.85
C ILE A 18 1.74 9.24 15.55
N ASP A 19 0.88 9.98 16.25
CA ASP A 19 0.54 11.37 15.96
C ASP A 19 0.05 11.59 14.50
N TYR A 20 -0.82 10.71 14.04
CA TYR A 20 -1.39 10.67 12.70
C TYR A 20 -0.38 10.38 11.57
N LEU A 21 -0.90 10.02 10.41
CA LEU A 21 -0.13 9.93 9.17
C LEU A 21 0.07 11.32 8.54
N ARG A 22 1.13 11.44 7.74
CA ARG A 22 1.48 12.64 6.98
C ARG A 22 1.50 12.34 5.47
N PRO A 23 1.29 13.34 4.62
CA PRO A 23 1.55 13.18 3.18
C PRO A 23 2.96 12.66 2.92
N GLY A 24 3.05 11.59 2.13
CA GLY A 24 4.31 10.92 1.83
C GLY A 24 4.67 9.75 2.73
N ASP A 25 3.87 9.46 3.76
CA ASP A 25 4.12 8.31 4.63
C ASP A 25 3.88 6.98 3.90
N THR A 26 4.89 6.13 3.93
CA THR A 26 4.81 4.73 3.48
C THR A 26 4.78 3.81 4.69
N VAL A 27 3.67 3.10 4.86
CA VAL A 27 3.42 2.27 6.03
C VAL A 27 3.58 0.81 5.67
N VAL A 28 4.56 0.15 6.27
CA VAL A 28 4.73 -1.30 6.12
C VAL A 28 4.00 -2.01 7.25
N TRP A 29 2.96 -2.75 6.88
CA TRP A 29 2.22 -3.59 7.81
C TRP A 29 2.85 -4.98 7.87
N GLN A 30 3.53 -5.26 8.99
CA GLN A 30 4.12 -6.57 9.25
C GLN A 30 3.09 -7.43 9.98
N CYS A 31 2.52 -8.40 9.31
CA CYS A 31 1.48 -9.26 9.84
C CYS A 31 1.83 -10.74 9.65
N GLU A 32 1.29 -11.60 10.52
CA GLU A 32 1.36 -13.05 10.36
C GLU A 32 0.27 -13.54 9.39
N HIS A 33 -0.88 -12.89 9.42
CA HIS A 33 -2.02 -13.23 8.58
C HIS A 33 -2.55 -12.03 7.82
N ILE A 34 -2.87 -12.22 6.55
CA ILE A 34 -3.44 -11.15 5.70
C ILE A 34 -4.77 -10.61 6.27
N SER A 35 -5.51 -11.41 7.03
CA SER A 35 -6.76 -10.99 7.67
C SER A 35 -6.56 -9.82 8.64
N ASP A 36 -5.41 -9.76 9.32
CA ASP A 36 -5.08 -8.66 10.23
C ASP A 36 -4.89 -7.36 9.45
N TYR A 37 -4.22 -7.45 8.31
CA TYR A 37 -4.07 -6.33 7.40
C TYR A 37 -5.41 -5.88 6.81
N MET A 38 -6.28 -6.81 6.42
CA MET A 38 -7.62 -6.48 5.89
C MET A 38 -8.41 -5.63 6.87
N TYR A 39 -8.30 -5.90 8.17
CA TYR A 39 -8.97 -5.11 9.18
C TYR A 39 -8.49 -3.66 9.20
N VAL A 40 -7.17 -3.43 9.27
CA VAL A 40 -6.61 -2.08 9.32
C VAL A 40 -6.78 -1.33 8.00
N ALA A 41 -6.63 -2.01 6.87
CA ALA A 41 -6.83 -1.44 5.55
C ALA A 41 -8.29 -1.00 5.34
N THR A 42 -9.25 -1.80 5.75
CA THR A 42 -10.69 -1.47 5.66
C THR A 42 -11.02 -0.24 6.48
N ARG A 43 -10.50 -0.11 7.70
CA ARG A 43 -10.67 1.07 8.55
C ARG A 43 -10.11 2.33 7.89
N PHE A 44 -8.91 2.24 7.37
CA PHE A 44 -8.26 3.34 6.67
C PHE A 44 -9.03 3.77 5.42
N VAL A 45 -9.35 2.83 4.56
CA VAL A 45 -10.08 3.09 3.30
C VAL A 45 -11.45 3.70 3.57
N THR A 46 -12.20 3.18 4.55
CA THR A 46 -13.51 3.74 4.93
C THR A 46 -13.38 5.18 5.39
N ASN A 47 -12.36 5.50 6.18
CA ASN A 47 -12.13 6.85 6.67
C ASN A 47 -11.79 7.83 5.54
N VAL A 48 -10.83 7.49 4.67
CA VAL A 48 -10.41 8.39 3.59
C VAL A 48 -11.45 8.49 2.47
N ALA A 49 -12.21 7.42 2.22
CA ALA A 49 -13.32 7.44 1.26
C ALA A 49 -14.42 8.42 1.63
N ARG A 50 -14.76 8.53 2.92
CA ARG A 50 -15.74 9.49 3.42
C ARG A 50 -15.35 10.95 3.19
N LYS A 51 -14.06 11.23 3.10
CA LYS A 51 -13.51 12.56 2.84
C LYS A 51 -13.39 12.88 1.34
N GLY A 52 -13.75 11.94 0.46
CA GLY A 52 -13.66 12.11 -0.98
C GLY A 52 -12.25 11.99 -1.54
N ASP A 53 -11.30 11.51 -0.76
CA ASP A 53 -9.92 11.33 -1.19
C ASP A 53 -9.79 10.25 -2.27
N ARG A 54 -8.82 10.43 -3.18
CA ARG A 54 -8.49 9.46 -4.21
C ARG A 54 -7.79 8.25 -3.60
N ILE A 55 -8.31 7.06 -3.87
CA ILE A 55 -7.79 5.78 -3.39
C ILE A 55 -7.45 4.91 -4.59
N VAL A 56 -6.27 4.31 -4.59
CA VAL A 56 -5.83 3.33 -5.58
C VAL A 56 -5.50 2.02 -4.89
N TYR A 57 -6.18 0.96 -5.31
CA TYR A 57 -5.92 -0.40 -4.88
C TYR A 57 -5.12 -1.14 -5.94
N ILE A 58 -3.91 -1.60 -5.59
CA ILE A 58 -3.04 -2.39 -6.47
C ILE A 58 -3.08 -3.85 -6.05
N ARG A 59 -3.70 -4.66 -6.91
CA ARG A 59 -3.88 -6.10 -6.73
C ARG A 59 -3.04 -6.87 -7.74
N PHE A 60 -2.44 -7.98 -7.34
CA PHE A 60 -1.52 -8.74 -8.19
C PHE A 60 -1.46 -10.24 -7.87
N ALA A 61 -2.51 -10.83 -7.39
CA ALA A 61 -2.54 -12.27 -7.11
C ALA A 61 -3.95 -12.83 -7.19
N ASP A 62 -4.05 -14.16 -7.33
CA ASP A 62 -5.32 -14.90 -7.39
C ASP A 62 -5.92 -15.13 -5.99
N HIS A 63 -5.85 -14.13 -5.13
CA HIS A 63 -6.38 -14.20 -3.79
C HIS A 63 -7.67 -13.40 -3.66
N GLU A 64 -8.38 -13.64 -2.55
CA GLU A 64 -9.55 -12.87 -2.18
C GLU A 64 -9.24 -11.37 -2.11
N GLU A 65 -10.13 -10.55 -2.60
CA GLU A 65 -9.95 -9.09 -2.59
C GLU A 65 -9.97 -8.54 -1.16
N ILE A 66 -9.05 -7.61 -0.88
CA ILE A 66 -8.98 -6.94 0.42
C ILE A 66 -10.16 -5.99 0.61
N MET A 67 -10.64 -5.38 -0.47
CA MET A 67 -11.75 -4.44 -0.44
C MET A 67 -12.66 -4.60 -1.65
N ASP A 68 -13.94 -4.36 -1.45
CA ASP A 68 -14.93 -4.31 -2.53
C ASP A 68 -14.94 -2.90 -3.14
N THR A 69 -14.16 -2.70 -4.20
CA THR A 69 -14.05 -1.40 -4.88
C THR A 69 -15.35 -1.01 -5.58
N ALA A 70 -16.14 -1.97 -6.07
CA ALA A 70 -17.42 -1.70 -6.69
C ALA A 70 -18.42 -1.13 -5.67
N ALA A 71 -18.54 -1.75 -4.49
CA ALA A 71 -19.38 -1.26 -3.41
C ALA A 71 -18.94 0.13 -2.92
N LEU A 72 -17.63 0.39 -2.85
CA LEU A 72 -17.11 1.70 -2.48
C LEU A 72 -17.49 2.78 -3.51
N ARG A 73 -17.38 2.47 -4.82
CA ARG A 73 -17.80 3.39 -5.88
C ARG A 73 -19.29 3.69 -5.86
N GLU A 74 -20.11 2.69 -5.62
CA GLU A 74 -21.58 2.86 -5.49
C GLU A 74 -21.94 3.81 -4.34
N ARG A 75 -21.11 3.87 -3.31
CA ARG A 75 -21.26 4.82 -2.18
C ARG A 75 -20.61 6.19 -2.45
N GLY A 76 -20.12 6.43 -3.65
CA GLY A 76 -19.53 7.70 -4.07
C GLY A 76 -18.03 7.84 -3.78
N ALA A 77 -17.34 6.77 -3.40
CA ALA A 77 -15.90 6.82 -3.17
C ALA A 77 -15.12 7.00 -4.50
N ASN A 78 -14.06 7.79 -4.44
CA ASN A 78 -13.14 8.01 -5.56
C ASN A 78 -12.05 6.95 -5.53
N VAL A 79 -12.37 5.73 -5.95
CA VAL A 79 -11.50 4.56 -5.88
C VAL A 79 -11.27 3.92 -7.24
N GLU A 80 -10.03 3.54 -7.51
CA GLU A 80 -9.61 2.78 -8.69
C GLU A 80 -8.87 1.51 -8.27
N LYS A 81 -9.11 0.42 -8.99
CA LYS A 81 -8.40 -0.84 -8.81
C LYS A 81 -7.57 -1.15 -10.05
N TYR A 82 -6.29 -1.44 -9.85
CA TYR A 82 -5.40 -1.94 -10.87
C TYR A 82 -5.05 -3.40 -10.57
N GLU A 83 -5.26 -4.28 -11.52
CA GLU A 83 -4.84 -5.67 -11.47
C GLU A 83 -3.58 -5.85 -12.30
N LEU A 84 -2.49 -6.24 -11.67
CA LEU A 84 -1.19 -6.45 -12.30
C LEU A 84 -0.82 -7.93 -12.28
N ASP A 85 -0.11 -8.37 -13.31
CA ASP A 85 0.37 -9.74 -13.42
C ASP A 85 1.86 -9.81 -13.02
N PRO A 86 2.21 -10.40 -11.86
CA PRO A 86 3.60 -10.47 -11.43
C PRO A 86 4.48 -11.42 -12.29
N ARG A 87 3.85 -12.24 -13.15
CA ARG A 87 4.57 -13.15 -14.07
C ARG A 87 5.34 -12.42 -15.16
N VAL A 88 5.05 -11.14 -15.37
CA VAL A 88 5.82 -10.30 -16.32
C VAL A 88 7.27 -10.03 -15.88
N GLY A 89 7.62 -10.40 -14.65
CA GLY A 89 8.94 -10.21 -14.07
C GLY A 89 9.05 -8.92 -13.24
N PHE A 90 10.10 -8.88 -12.41
CA PHE A 90 10.33 -7.80 -11.45
C PHE A 90 10.39 -6.41 -12.11
N GLU A 91 11.23 -6.25 -13.14
CA GLU A 91 11.46 -4.93 -13.75
C GLU A 91 10.20 -4.39 -14.41
N THR A 92 9.51 -5.21 -15.20
CA THR A 92 8.25 -4.81 -15.86
C THR A 92 7.16 -4.50 -14.85
N PHE A 93 7.03 -5.31 -13.82
CA PHE A 93 6.07 -5.08 -12.75
C PHE A 93 6.34 -3.76 -12.01
N ALA A 94 7.58 -3.51 -11.63
CA ALA A 94 7.99 -2.27 -10.96
C ALA A 94 7.73 -1.03 -11.84
N VAL A 95 7.99 -1.12 -13.14
CA VAL A 95 7.68 -0.04 -14.10
C VAL A 95 6.18 0.22 -14.18
N GLN A 96 5.36 -0.83 -14.19
CA GLN A 96 3.90 -0.67 -14.21
C GLN A 96 3.40 0.03 -12.94
N VAL A 97 3.89 -0.36 -11.77
CA VAL A 97 3.55 0.30 -10.50
C VAL A 97 3.99 1.76 -10.50
N HIS A 98 5.20 2.04 -10.96
CA HIS A 98 5.70 3.41 -11.07
C HIS A 98 4.81 4.28 -11.98
N ARG A 99 4.39 3.77 -13.13
CA ARG A 99 3.49 4.49 -14.05
C ARG A 99 2.13 4.79 -13.42
N ILE A 100 1.60 3.86 -12.61
CA ILE A 100 0.35 4.10 -11.88
C ILE A 100 0.54 5.23 -10.87
N ILE A 101 1.61 5.20 -10.08
CA ILE A 101 1.91 6.23 -9.10
C ILE A 101 2.06 7.60 -9.76
N ASP A 102 2.76 7.65 -10.87
CA ASP A 102 3.06 8.90 -11.58
C ASP A 102 1.84 9.53 -12.25
N LYS A 103 0.92 8.70 -12.71
CA LYS A 103 -0.33 9.09 -13.36
C LYS A 103 -1.37 9.64 -12.38
N GLU A 104 -1.38 9.14 -11.16
CA GLU A 104 -2.38 9.52 -10.16
C GLU A 104 -2.11 10.93 -9.57
N PRO A 105 -3.14 11.64 -9.10
CA PRO A 105 -2.96 12.96 -8.49
C PRO A 105 -2.03 12.94 -7.27
N LEU A 106 -1.44 14.10 -6.96
CA LEU A 106 -0.69 14.28 -5.71
C LEU A 106 -1.57 13.95 -4.49
N GLY A 107 -0.98 13.29 -3.50
CA GLY A 107 -1.69 12.96 -2.26
C GLY A 107 -2.65 11.79 -2.38
N THR A 108 -2.58 10.98 -3.45
CA THR A 108 -3.38 9.76 -3.59
C THR A 108 -3.01 8.74 -2.50
N PHE A 109 -4.02 8.01 -2.02
CA PHE A 109 -3.84 6.92 -1.08
C PHE A 109 -3.71 5.60 -1.84
N PHE A 110 -2.59 4.89 -1.61
CA PHE A 110 -2.33 3.59 -2.23
C PHE A 110 -2.49 2.47 -1.20
N VAL A 111 -3.25 1.45 -1.57
CA VAL A 111 -3.40 0.23 -0.80
C VAL A 111 -2.90 -0.93 -1.65
N PHE A 112 -1.83 -1.57 -1.18
CA PHE A 112 -1.25 -2.72 -1.88
C PHE A 112 -1.82 -4.02 -1.34
N TYR A 113 -1.90 -5.01 -2.21
CA TYR A 113 -2.08 -6.40 -1.83
C TYR A 113 -0.80 -6.94 -1.15
N CYS A 114 -0.85 -8.13 -0.54
CA CYS A 114 0.29 -8.68 0.19
C CYS A 114 1.54 -8.82 -0.69
N LEU A 115 2.55 -8.00 -0.44
CA LEU A 115 3.78 -7.96 -1.24
C LEU A 115 4.62 -9.23 -1.08
N SER A 116 4.47 -9.98 0.01
CA SER A 116 5.12 -11.27 0.20
C SER A 116 4.71 -12.32 -0.83
N ASP A 117 3.52 -12.19 -1.40
CA ASP A 117 3.05 -13.12 -2.43
C ASP A 117 3.81 -13.00 -3.74
N LEU A 118 4.50 -11.89 -3.97
CA LEU A 118 5.38 -11.71 -5.14
C LEU A 118 6.61 -12.61 -5.09
N GLN A 119 7.01 -13.08 -3.92
CA GLN A 119 8.19 -13.95 -3.75
C GLN A 119 8.10 -15.24 -4.58
N LYS A 120 6.91 -15.82 -4.69
CA LYS A 120 6.70 -17.04 -5.49
C LYS A 120 6.89 -16.84 -7.01
N TYR A 121 6.74 -15.59 -7.48
CA TYR A 121 6.91 -15.26 -8.89
C TYR A 121 8.34 -14.82 -9.22
N TRP A 122 9.01 -14.16 -8.27
CA TRP A 122 10.35 -13.60 -8.47
C TRP A 122 11.45 -14.50 -7.93
N PHE A 123 11.10 -15.55 -7.22
CA PHE A 123 12.01 -16.57 -6.67
C PHE A 123 13.18 -16.01 -5.84
N SER A 124 13.01 -14.82 -5.32
CA SER A 124 14.04 -14.14 -4.52
C SER A 124 13.40 -13.28 -3.44
N ASP A 125 13.76 -13.58 -2.22
CA ASP A 125 13.37 -12.80 -1.06
C ASP A 125 13.95 -11.37 -1.14
N LEU A 126 15.18 -11.24 -1.64
CA LEU A 126 15.84 -9.96 -1.80
C LEU A 126 15.10 -9.02 -2.78
N MET A 127 14.43 -9.55 -3.78
CA MET A 127 13.65 -8.75 -4.74
C MET A 127 12.47 -8.04 -4.08
N ILE A 128 11.92 -8.59 -3.01
CA ILE A 128 10.86 -7.91 -2.23
C ILE A 128 11.41 -6.62 -1.61
N SER A 129 12.58 -6.67 -0.95
CA SER A 129 13.20 -5.45 -0.42
C SER A 129 13.61 -4.47 -1.51
N ASN A 130 14.09 -4.96 -2.64
CA ASN A 130 14.43 -4.10 -3.79
C ASN A 130 13.20 -3.38 -4.34
N PHE A 131 12.04 -4.03 -4.35
CA PHE A 131 10.79 -3.40 -4.76
C PHE A 131 10.45 -2.20 -3.84
N PHE A 132 10.53 -2.36 -2.52
CA PHE A 132 10.32 -1.26 -1.58
C PHE A 132 11.29 -0.10 -1.83
N LEU A 133 12.57 -0.39 -1.96
CA LEU A 133 13.61 0.62 -2.20
C LEU A 133 13.40 1.38 -3.51
N LEU A 134 12.85 0.72 -4.52
CA LEU A 134 12.59 1.32 -5.82
C LEU A 134 11.32 2.18 -5.82
N ILE A 135 10.25 1.72 -5.21
CA ILE A 135 8.91 2.34 -5.31
C ILE A 135 8.71 3.44 -4.27
N ASN A 136 9.21 3.29 -3.05
CA ASN A 136 8.95 4.25 -1.98
C ASN A 136 9.39 5.69 -2.30
N PRO A 137 10.55 5.95 -2.95
CA PRO A 137 10.92 7.31 -3.32
C PRO A 137 9.89 8.00 -4.25
N PHE A 138 9.23 7.25 -5.10
CA PHE A 138 8.16 7.80 -5.97
C PHE A 138 6.92 8.15 -5.16
N LEU A 139 6.50 7.28 -4.25
CA LEU A 139 5.37 7.53 -3.35
C LEU A 139 5.61 8.78 -2.50
N ILE A 140 6.77 8.92 -1.90
CA ILE A 140 7.16 10.08 -1.10
C ILE A 140 7.10 11.36 -1.94
N ARG A 141 7.69 11.34 -3.11
CA ARG A 141 7.74 12.49 -4.03
C ARG A 141 6.36 12.95 -4.48
N ARG A 142 5.42 12.01 -4.61
CA ARG A 142 4.02 12.27 -4.94
C ARG A 142 3.16 12.63 -3.71
N GLN A 143 3.76 12.75 -2.54
CA GLN A 143 3.04 12.98 -1.27
C GLN A 143 1.93 11.94 -1.03
N ALA A 144 2.10 10.75 -1.58
CA ALA A 144 1.19 9.64 -1.43
C ALA A 144 1.30 9.02 -0.04
N VAL A 145 0.20 8.52 0.48
CA VAL A 145 0.23 7.61 1.64
C VAL A 145 0.01 6.20 1.11
N ALA A 146 0.87 5.27 1.47
CA ALA A 146 0.80 3.90 0.98
C ALA A 146 0.79 2.88 2.11
N TYR A 147 -0.14 1.94 2.03
CA TYR A 147 -0.20 0.75 2.89
C TYR A 147 0.41 -0.44 2.15
N GLN A 148 1.49 -0.97 2.70
CA GLN A 148 2.29 -2.04 2.11
C GLN A 148 2.38 -3.22 3.07
N PRO A 149 1.49 -4.23 2.96
CA PRO A 149 1.49 -5.38 3.85
C PRO A 149 2.53 -6.41 3.43
N ILE A 150 3.19 -6.98 4.43
CA ILE A 150 4.09 -8.12 4.28
C ILE A 150 3.83 -9.16 5.38
N ASP A 151 3.97 -10.42 5.03
CA ASP A 151 4.05 -11.52 5.97
C ASP A 151 5.50 -11.66 6.40
N TYR A 152 5.81 -11.20 7.63
CA TYR A 152 7.20 -11.10 8.08
C TYR A 152 7.85 -12.49 8.29
N GLU A 153 7.07 -13.54 8.47
CA GLU A 153 7.59 -14.91 8.64
C GLU A 153 8.14 -15.49 7.32
N LYS A 154 7.72 -14.96 6.19
CA LYS A 154 8.15 -15.41 4.85
C LYS A 154 9.50 -14.83 4.41
N HIS A 155 10.08 -13.90 5.19
CA HIS A 155 11.28 -13.18 4.78
C HIS A 155 12.44 -13.38 5.72
N THR A 156 13.66 -13.33 5.16
CA THR A 156 14.90 -13.36 5.94
C THR A 156 15.06 -12.11 6.78
N TYR A 157 15.86 -12.20 7.83
CA TYR A 157 16.22 -11.03 8.65
C TYR A 157 16.86 -9.91 7.81
N GLU A 158 17.71 -10.26 6.84
CA GLU A 158 18.34 -9.30 5.95
C GLU A 158 17.31 -8.50 5.15
N THR A 159 16.37 -9.19 4.51
CA THR A 159 15.27 -8.55 3.76
C THR A 159 14.43 -7.65 4.65
N MET A 160 14.02 -8.13 5.83
CA MET A 160 13.24 -7.33 6.77
C MET A 160 14.00 -6.10 7.26
N SER A 161 15.32 -6.22 7.51
CA SER A 161 16.16 -5.10 7.90
C SER A 161 16.25 -4.01 6.82
N ARG A 162 16.27 -4.40 5.55
CA ARG A 162 16.28 -3.46 4.41
C ARG A 162 14.95 -2.74 4.24
N ILE A 163 13.84 -3.42 4.47
CA ILE A 163 12.50 -2.84 4.37
C ILE A 163 12.25 -1.80 5.47
N ARG A 164 12.80 -2.04 6.67
CA ARG A 164 12.64 -1.16 7.84
C ARG A 164 13.48 0.12 7.80
N ARG A 165 14.41 0.22 6.87
CA ARG A 165 15.27 1.42 6.71
C ARG A 165 14.63 2.45 5.80
#